data_68f0f5fa4c73bfc3a7b4d53f989e253b
#
_entry.id   68f0f5fa4c73bfc3a7b4d53f989e253b
#
_cell.length_a   1.000
_cell.length_b   1.000
_cell.length_c   1.000
_cell.angle_alpha   90.00
_cell.angle_beta   90.00
_cell.angle_gamma   90.00
#
_symmetry.space_group_name_H-M   'P 1'
#
loop_
_entity.id
_entity.type
_entity.pdbx_description
1 polymer ?
#
loop_
_entity_poly.entity_id
_entity_poly.type
_entity_poly.pdbx_seq_one_letter_code
_entity_poly.pdbx_strand_id
1 'polypeptide(L)'
;MTNIGLIGTKIGMSREFFPIGISVPVTVIKIEKGRVIDLITKDKRGYDAVKVGFGKIKPSKLTKSMKGFYSKKSTEPKKYLKEYRVENISNFKEGNEIGLEIFKDVKFVDVTSKSIGKGFAGVMKRYNFSGLGASHGVSVSHRSGGSTGQRQDPGKVFKGRKMAGHMGDKIRTMLNLEIIKSDLNNDLIYLKGSIPGSKNTLVFLKNSVKKINKKTILEKNKIVEKQDKKQEKMSVTKEKITTKVEQKKEEIIKKVEKKV
;
A
#
# COMPACT_ATOMS: atom_id res chain seq x y z
N MET A 1 -17.42 8.00 -2.32
CA MET A 1 -16.30 7.42 -1.54
C MET A 1 -15.46 8.54 -0.96
N THR A 2 -15.11 8.49 0.30
CA THR A 2 -14.28 9.53 0.94
C THR A 2 -12.86 9.48 0.38
N ASN A 3 -12.44 10.53 -0.30
CA ASN A 3 -11.10 10.65 -0.91
C ASN A 3 -10.05 11.12 0.11
N ILE A 4 -10.28 10.84 1.40
CA ILE A 4 -9.36 11.21 2.48
C ILE A 4 -8.26 10.18 2.58
N GLY A 5 -7.03 10.66 2.68
CA GLY A 5 -5.86 9.84 2.95
C GLY A 5 -5.39 9.97 4.39
N LEU A 6 -4.61 9.00 4.83
CA LEU A 6 -3.95 8.99 6.13
C LEU A 6 -2.45 9.08 5.97
N ILE A 7 -1.80 9.46 7.05
CA ILE A 7 -0.34 9.46 7.16
C ILE A 7 0.07 8.38 8.16
N GLY A 8 1.11 7.66 7.82
CA GLY A 8 1.69 6.65 8.70
C GLY A 8 3.20 6.60 8.59
N THR A 9 3.80 5.78 9.41
CA THR A 9 5.23 5.48 9.45
C THR A 9 5.48 4.04 9.07
N LYS A 10 6.42 3.81 8.15
CA LYS A 10 6.85 2.47 7.74
C LYS A 10 7.63 1.81 8.89
N ILE A 11 7.10 0.75 9.46
CA ILE A 11 7.79 -0.01 10.52
C ILE A 11 8.83 -0.94 9.89
N GLY A 12 8.43 -1.72 8.87
CA GLY A 12 9.29 -2.71 8.25
C GLY A 12 8.54 -3.59 7.27
N MET A 13 9.16 -4.72 6.92
CA MET A 13 8.55 -5.73 6.08
C MET A 13 8.53 -7.07 6.82
N SER A 14 7.48 -7.86 6.54
CA SER A 14 7.27 -9.21 7.05
C SER A 14 6.69 -10.09 5.95
N ARG A 15 6.30 -11.30 6.29
CA ARG A 15 5.57 -12.23 5.42
C ARG A 15 4.33 -12.71 6.16
N GLU A 16 3.22 -12.78 5.45
CA GLU A 16 2.00 -13.43 5.90
C GLU A 16 1.85 -14.76 5.17
N PHE A 17 1.54 -15.79 5.95
CA PHE A 17 1.33 -17.15 5.46
C PHE A 17 -0.15 -17.45 5.48
N PHE A 18 -0.67 -17.90 4.36
CA PHE A 18 -2.07 -18.27 4.22
C PHE A 18 -2.23 -19.79 4.24
N PRO A 19 -3.37 -20.31 4.71
CA PRO A 19 -3.62 -21.76 4.81
C PRO A 19 -3.39 -22.53 3.50
N ILE A 20 -3.55 -21.86 2.37
CA ILE A 20 -3.32 -22.43 1.02
C ILE A 20 -1.82 -22.65 0.71
N GLY A 21 -0.91 -22.43 1.65
CA GLY A 21 0.54 -22.56 1.43
C GLY A 21 1.17 -21.37 0.70
N ILE A 22 0.44 -20.26 0.49
CA ILE A 22 0.97 -19.07 -0.17
C ILE A 22 1.63 -18.15 0.87
N SER A 23 2.91 -17.80 0.64
CA SER A 23 3.64 -16.77 1.39
C SER A 23 3.57 -15.44 0.66
N VAL A 24 3.07 -14.41 1.33
CA VAL A 24 2.90 -13.07 0.76
C VAL A 24 3.80 -12.07 1.50
N PRO A 25 4.74 -11.39 0.80
CA PRO A 25 5.51 -10.33 1.42
C PRO A 25 4.61 -9.13 1.73
N VAL A 26 4.70 -8.61 2.95
CA VAL A 26 3.91 -7.48 3.40
C VAL A 26 4.79 -6.38 3.99
N THR A 27 4.41 -5.13 3.77
CA THR A 27 4.96 -3.98 4.48
C THR A 27 3.99 -3.55 5.57
N VAL A 28 4.51 -3.39 6.78
CA VAL A 28 3.75 -2.96 7.96
C VAL A 28 3.93 -1.45 8.14
N ILE A 29 2.80 -0.74 8.20
CA ILE A 29 2.75 0.70 8.41
C ILE A 29 1.93 0.98 9.66
N LYS A 30 2.46 1.79 10.56
CA LYS A 30 1.74 2.35 11.69
C LYS A 30 1.07 3.64 11.25
N ILE A 31 -0.25 3.70 11.36
CA ILE A 31 -1.04 4.87 11.00
C ILE A 31 -1.10 5.83 12.18
N GLU A 32 -0.97 7.11 11.90
CA GLU A 32 -1.20 8.16 12.88
C GLU A 32 -2.63 8.67 12.72
N LYS A 33 -3.39 8.77 13.81
CA LYS A 33 -4.72 9.38 13.80
C LYS A 33 -4.60 10.83 13.37
N GLY A 34 -5.35 11.18 12.34
CA GLY A 34 -5.46 12.55 11.86
C GLY A 34 -6.56 13.30 12.59
N ARG A 35 -6.40 14.61 12.80
CA ARG A 35 -7.45 15.48 13.31
C ARG A 35 -7.87 16.45 12.22
N VAL A 36 -9.18 16.60 12.01
CA VAL A 36 -9.74 17.62 11.12
C VAL A 36 -9.51 18.98 11.76
N ILE A 37 -8.79 19.85 11.06
CA ILE A 37 -8.44 21.18 11.57
C ILE A 37 -9.33 22.26 10.95
N ASP A 38 -9.63 22.13 9.67
CA ASP A 38 -10.37 23.14 8.92
C ASP A 38 -11.20 22.49 7.81
N LEU A 39 -12.37 23.06 7.56
CA LEU A 39 -13.26 22.70 6.47
C LEU A 39 -13.24 23.83 5.43
N ILE A 40 -12.81 23.51 4.23
CA ILE A 40 -12.72 24.46 3.12
C ILE A 40 -13.95 24.27 2.25
N THR A 41 -14.73 25.34 2.10
CA THR A 41 -15.94 25.36 1.26
C THR A 41 -15.69 26.12 -0.03
N LYS A 42 -16.48 25.80 -1.06
CA LYS A 42 -16.44 26.48 -2.36
C LYS A 42 -16.59 27.99 -2.24
N ASP A 43 -17.46 28.48 -1.34
CA ASP A 43 -17.73 29.90 -1.16
C ASP A 43 -16.48 30.68 -0.71
N LYS A 44 -15.61 30.05 0.10
CA LYS A 44 -14.42 30.71 0.64
C LYS A 44 -13.18 30.58 -0.26
N ARG A 45 -13.01 29.45 -0.93
CA ARG A 45 -11.77 29.14 -1.68
C ARG A 45 -12.00 28.55 -3.07
N GLY A 46 -13.24 28.43 -3.54
CA GLY A 46 -13.56 27.91 -4.86
C GLY A 46 -13.52 26.38 -5.00
N TYR A 47 -13.26 25.64 -3.91
CA TYR A 47 -13.27 24.17 -3.90
C TYR A 47 -13.60 23.61 -2.52
N ASP A 48 -14.07 22.37 -2.50
CA ASP A 48 -14.43 21.65 -1.29
C ASP A 48 -13.28 20.75 -0.84
N ALA A 49 -12.78 20.94 0.39
CA ALA A 49 -11.70 20.14 0.94
C ALA A 49 -11.73 20.08 2.46
N VAL A 50 -11.15 19.02 3.00
CA VAL A 50 -10.93 18.84 4.43
C VAL A 50 -9.42 18.94 4.71
N LYS A 51 -9.04 19.83 5.61
CA LYS A 51 -7.65 19.98 6.07
C LYS A 51 -7.44 19.11 7.31
N VAL A 52 -6.60 18.09 7.16
CA VAL A 52 -6.28 17.13 8.22
C VAL A 52 -4.85 17.33 8.70
N GLY A 53 -4.68 17.36 10.01
CA GLY A 53 -3.40 17.45 10.68
C GLY A 53 -2.96 16.13 11.29
N PHE A 54 -1.68 15.80 11.18
CA PHE A 54 -1.06 14.56 11.68
C PHE A 54 0.20 14.86 12.48
N GLY A 55 0.52 13.94 13.40
CA GLY A 55 1.70 14.03 14.25
C GLY A 55 1.64 15.18 15.26
N LYS A 56 2.35 15.05 16.35
CA LYS A 56 2.45 16.08 17.38
C LYS A 56 3.68 16.93 17.17
N ILE A 57 3.60 18.23 17.45
CA ILE A 57 4.73 19.17 17.43
C ILE A 57 4.69 20.04 18.67
N LYS A 58 5.87 20.33 19.24
CA LYS A 58 5.96 21.25 20.39
C LYS A 58 5.62 22.69 19.94
N PRO A 59 4.81 23.44 20.68
CA PRO A 59 4.44 24.83 20.33
C PRO A 59 5.63 25.77 20.14
N SER A 60 6.75 25.50 20.83
CA SER A 60 7.98 26.27 20.68
C SER A 60 8.62 26.19 19.29
N LYS A 61 8.37 25.09 18.55
CA LYS A 61 8.90 24.86 17.20
C LYS A 61 8.02 25.45 16.08
N LEU A 62 6.92 26.10 16.42
CA LEU A 62 6.00 26.72 15.46
C LEU A 62 6.36 28.16 15.20
N THR A 63 6.18 28.60 13.96
CA THR A 63 6.23 30.01 13.58
C THR A 63 5.05 30.78 14.20
N LYS A 64 5.19 32.10 14.37
CA LYS A 64 4.13 32.96 14.93
C LYS A 64 2.83 32.85 14.13
N SER A 65 2.89 32.82 12.80
CA SER A 65 1.72 32.66 11.92
C SER A 65 0.98 31.34 12.13
N MET A 66 1.73 30.23 12.28
CA MET A 66 1.10 28.93 12.56
C MET A 66 0.51 28.83 13.96
N LYS A 67 1.13 29.48 14.96
CA LYS A 67 0.52 29.61 16.31
C LYS A 67 -0.82 30.34 16.23
N GLY A 68 -0.89 31.46 15.53
CA GLY A 68 -2.15 32.20 15.32
C GLY A 68 -3.21 31.38 14.59
N PHE A 69 -2.80 30.60 13.56
CA PHE A 69 -3.73 29.72 12.86
C PHE A 69 -4.36 28.66 13.78
N TYR A 70 -3.55 27.96 14.59
CA TYR A 70 -4.07 26.95 15.52
C TYR A 70 -4.89 27.55 16.66
N SER A 71 -4.50 28.74 17.18
CA SER A 71 -5.29 29.46 18.18
C SER A 71 -6.66 29.84 17.65
N LYS A 72 -6.76 30.34 16.41
CA LYS A 72 -8.04 30.68 15.78
C LYS A 72 -8.97 29.47 15.63
N LYS A 73 -8.41 28.26 15.43
CA LYS A 73 -9.15 27.01 15.27
C LYS A 73 -9.33 26.23 16.57
N SER A 74 -8.80 26.72 17.68
CA SER A 74 -8.84 26.09 19.02
C SER A 74 -8.38 24.61 18.97
N THR A 75 -7.34 24.33 18.16
CA THR A 75 -6.87 22.97 17.94
C THR A 75 -5.40 22.83 18.33
N GLU A 76 -5.01 21.62 18.73
CA GLU A 76 -3.62 21.31 19.02
C GLU A 76 -2.73 21.40 17.77
N PRO A 77 -1.49 21.89 17.91
CA PRO A 77 -0.56 21.97 16.79
C PRO A 77 -0.20 20.58 16.25
N LYS A 78 -0.29 20.43 14.94
CA LYS A 78 0.09 19.22 14.22
C LYS A 78 1.32 19.46 13.34
N LYS A 79 2.15 18.42 13.19
CA LYS A 79 3.42 18.51 12.45
C LYS A 79 3.19 18.57 10.94
N TYR A 80 2.26 17.78 10.42
CA TYR A 80 1.98 17.67 9.01
C TYR A 80 0.53 18.09 8.76
N LEU A 81 0.34 18.99 7.82
CA LEU A 81 -0.97 19.43 7.36
C LEU A 81 -1.14 18.99 5.90
N LYS A 82 -2.29 18.41 5.60
CA LYS A 82 -2.64 18.05 4.23
C LYS A 82 -4.12 18.30 3.96
N GLU A 83 -4.39 18.84 2.79
CA GLU A 83 -5.74 19.06 2.29
C GLU A 83 -6.15 17.88 1.39
N TYR A 84 -7.37 17.41 1.59
CA TYR A 84 -7.97 16.37 0.77
C TYR A 84 -9.27 16.89 0.18
N ARG A 85 -9.40 16.89 -1.13
CA ARG A 85 -10.63 17.24 -1.82
C ARG A 85 -11.68 16.17 -1.56
N VAL A 86 -12.88 16.59 -1.15
CA VAL A 86 -14.00 15.71 -0.84
C VAL A 86 -15.23 16.18 -1.61
N GLU A 87 -16.11 15.24 -1.95
CA GLU A 87 -17.36 15.53 -2.64
C GLU A 87 -18.40 16.10 -1.66
N ASN A 88 -18.45 15.57 -0.42
CA ASN A 88 -19.39 15.97 0.61
C ASN A 88 -18.64 16.37 1.89
N ILE A 89 -18.68 17.65 2.23
CA ILE A 89 -18.05 18.17 3.46
C ILE A 89 -18.90 17.87 4.70
N SER A 90 -20.23 17.74 4.56
CA SER A 90 -21.18 17.58 5.65
C SER A 90 -20.89 16.40 6.58
N ASN A 91 -20.15 15.41 6.09
CA ASN A 91 -19.76 14.22 6.86
C ASN A 91 -18.63 14.48 7.86
N PHE A 92 -18.00 15.66 7.81
CA PHE A 92 -16.84 15.99 8.62
C PHE A 92 -17.13 17.19 9.51
N LYS A 93 -16.66 17.12 10.76
CA LYS A 93 -16.71 18.22 11.72
C LYS A 93 -15.29 18.61 12.11
N GLU A 94 -15.05 19.90 12.33
CA GLU A 94 -13.77 20.39 12.86
C GLU A 94 -13.53 19.74 14.23
N GLY A 95 -12.29 19.33 14.49
CA GLY A 95 -11.89 18.65 15.72
C GLY A 95 -12.03 17.13 15.72
N ASN A 96 -12.80 16.53 14.80
CA ASN A 96 -12.96 15.07 14.73
C ASN A 96 -11.64 14.37 14.40
N GLU A 97 -11.44 13.21 14.99
CA GLU A 97 -10.32 12.33 14.70
C GLU A 97 -10.69 11.35 13.57
N ILE A 98 -9.72 11.14 12.69
CA ILE A 98 -9.83 10.25 11.54
C ILE A 98 -8.73 9.18 11.67
N GLY A 99 -9.13 7.94 11.81
CA GLY A 99 -8.22 6.80 11.99
C GLY A 99 -8.27 5.79 10.85
N LEU A 100 -7.70 4.62 11.12
CA LEU A 100 -7.63 3.50 10.19
C LEU A 100 -9.00 3.00 9.69
N GLU A 101 -10.08 3.35 10.40
CA GLU A 101 -11.46 2.95 10.08
C GLU A 101 -11.89 3.30 8.66
N ILE A 102 -11.35 4.39 8.08
CA ILE A 102 -11.64 4.81 6.69
C ILE A 102 -11.26 3.73 5.67
N PHE A 103 -10.25 2.90 5.97
CA PHE A 103 -9.78 1.86 5.07
C PHE A 103 -10.40 0.48 5.33
N LYS A 104 -11.40 0.38 6.23
CA LYS A 104 -12.01 -0.91 6.61
C LYS A 104 -12.59 -1.67 5.40
N ASP A 105 -13.25 -0.95 4.50
CA ASP A 105 -13.91 -1.53 3.31
C ASP A 105 -13.09 -1.37 2.03
N VAL A 106 -11.87 -0.83 2.14
CA VAL A 106 -11.01 -0.53 1.00
C VAL A 106 -10.11 -1.74 0.72
N LYS A 107 -10.10 -2.20 -0.52
CA LYS A 107 -9.27 -3.34 -0.97
C LYS A 107 -7.89 -2.92 -1.46
N PHE A 108 -7.80 -1.75 -2.10
CA PHE A 108 -6.57 -1.25 -2.72
C PHE A 108 -6.30 0.20 -2.32
N VAL A 109 -5.05 0.49 -2.03
CA VAL A 109 -4.58 1.83 -1.67
C VAL A 109 -3.42 2.27 -2.54
N ASP A 110 -3.33 3.57 -2.77
CA ASP A 110 -2.16 4.22 -3.37
C ASP A 110 -1.28 4.77 -2.26
N VAL A 111 0.00 4.43 -2.33
CA VAL A 111 0.98 4.77 -1.29
C VAL A 111 2.07 5.67 -1.84
N THR A 112 2.20 6.84 -1.28
CA THR A 112 3.21 7.83 -1.66
C THR A 112 4.22 7.99 -0.55
N SER A 113 5.51 7.86 -0.87
CA SER A 113 6.59 8.06 0.09
C SER A 113 7.87 8.52 -0.60
N LYS A 114 8.83 8.99 0.18
CA LYS A 114 10.15 9.40 -0.29
C LYS A 114 11.05 8.18 -0.41
N SER A 115 11.62 7.93 -1.58
CA SER A 115 12.52 6.79 -1.81
C SER A 115 13.87 7.00 -1.10
N ILE A 116 14.54 5.89 -0.80
CA ILE A 116 15.89 5.93 -0.20
C ILE A 116 16.84 6.66 -1.15
N GLY A 117 17.60 7.62 -0.63
CA GLY A 117 18.66 8.32 -1.36
C GLY A 117 19.83 7.37 -1.66
N LYS A 118 20.39 7.47 -2.86
CA LYS A 118 21.55 6.71 -3.31
C LYS A 118 22.72 7.62 -3.70
N GLY A 119 22.63 8.91 -3.38
CA GLY A 119 23.64 9.91 -3.69
C GLY A 119 23.80 10.15 -5.20
N PHE A 120 24.98 10.63 -5.59
CA PHE A 120 25.34 10.74 -7.00
C PHE A 120 25.57 9.35 -7.60
N ALA A 121 24.94 9.04 -8.70
CA ALA A 121 25.02 7.75 -9.37
C ALA A 121 25.39 7.93 -10.84
N GLY A 122 26.32 7.10 -11.32
CA GLY A 122 26.68 7.01 -12.72
C GLY A 122 25.54 6.48 -13.58
N VAL A 123 25.67 6.63 -14.89
CA VAL A 123 24.63 6.28 -15.87
C VAL A 123 24.25 4.79 -15.85
N MET A 124 25.20 3.91 -15.54
CA MET A 124 24.94 2.47 -15.42
C MET A 124 23.98 2.18 -14.26
N LYS A 125 24.25 2.70 -13.07
CA LYS A 125 23.38 2.52 -11.88
C LYS A 125 22.05 3.26 -12.00
N ARG A 126 22.06 4.46 -12.58
CA ARG A 126 20.89 5.34 -12.63
C ARG A 126 19.90 4.96 -13.72
N TYR A 127 20.41 4.47 -14.87
CA TYR A 127 19.60 4.24 -16.06
C TYR A 127 19.83 2.87 -16.71
N ASN A 128 20.64 2.00 -16.09
CA ASN A 128 20.95 0.66 -16.58
C ASN A 128 21.65 0.66 -17.95
N PHE A 129 22.58 1.60 -18.17
CA PHE A 129 23.42 1.57 -19.36
C PHE A 129 24.38 0.39 -19.27
N SER A 130 24.65 -0.26 -20.40
CA SER A 130 25.55 -1.42 -20.50
C SER A 130 27.02 -1.05 -20.22
N GLY A 131 27.40 0.19 -20.51
CA GLY A 131 28.80 0.61 -20.50
C GLY A 131 29.54 0.19 -21.78
N LEU A 132 30.86 0.27 -21.74
CA LEU A 132 31.75 -0.17 -22.82
C LEU A 132 32.42 -1.49 -22.45
N GLY A 133 33.03 -2.15 -23.41
CA GLY A 133 33.71 -3.44 -23.22
C GLY A 133 34.81 -3.39 -22.15
N ALA A 134 35.11 -4.54 -21.53
CA ALA A 134 36.15 -4.65 -20.51
C ALA A 134 37.55 -4.83 -21.12
N SER A 135 37.65 -5.19 -22.41
CA SER A 135 38.86 -5.43 -23.17
C SER A 135 38.75 -4.89 -24.61
N HIS A 136 39.53 -5.34 -25.54
CA HIS A 136 39.55 -4.92 -26.96
C HIS A 136 39.83 -3.41 -27.13
N GLY A 137 40.89 -2.90 -26.47
CA GLY A 137 41.35 -1.52 -26.61
C GLY A 137 40.59 -0.48 -25.85
N VAL A 138 39.55 -0.87 -25.09
CA VAL A 138 38.86 0.07 -24.18
C VAL A 138 39.73 0.31 -22.96
N SER A 139 40.18 1.56 -22.78
CA SER A 139 40.89 2.00 -21.59
C SER A 139 39.90 2.58 -20.58
N VAL A 140 40.17 3.58 -19.83
CA VAL A 140 39.51 4.18 -18.67
C VAL A 140 37.97 4.37 -18.76
N SER A 141 37.37 4.21 -19.96
CA SER A 141 35.98 4.60 -20.25
C SER A 141 34.93 3.48 -20.02
N HIS A 142 35.29 2.37 -19.37
CA HIS A 142 34.38 1.21 -19.19
C HIS A 142 32.99 1.52 -18.69
N ARG A 143 32.84 2.53 -17.82
CA ARG A 143 31.57 2.88 -17.15
C ARG A 143 30.96 4.17 -17.65
N SER A 144 31.40 4.69 -18.80
CA SER A 144 30.88 5.95 -19.37
C SER A 144 29.53 5.74 -20.04
N GLY A 145 28.81 6.83 -20.26
CA GLY A 145 27.49 6.84 -20.90
C GLY A 145 27.54 6.86 -22.45
N GLY A 146 28.73 6.85 -23.02
CA GLY A 146 28.93 7.02 -24.46
C GLY A 146 28.67 8.46 -24.94
N SER A 147 28.48 8.65 -26.23
CA SER A 147 28.23 9.95 -26.83
C SER A 147 27.01 10.65 -26.21
N THR A 148 27.09 11.95 -25.99
CA THR A 148 25.99 12.78 -25.46
C THR A 148 25.21 13.54 -26.53
N GLY A 149 25.68 13.55 -27.76
CA GLY A 149 25.00 14.25 -28.86
C GLY A 149 25.81 14.18 -30.15
N GLN A 150 25.31 14.90 -31.17
CA GLN A 150 25.96 15.10 -32.45
C GLN A 150 26.96 16.26 -32.36
N ARG A 151 27.69 16.50 -33.44
CA ARG A 151 28.74 17.52 -33.53
C ARG A 151 28.14 18.96 -33.63
N GLN A 152 28.25 19.56 -34.79
CA GLN A 152 27.92 20.95 -35.07
C GLN A 152 26.38 21.16 -35.18
N ASP A 153 25.71 20.22 -35.77
CA ASP A 153 24.25 20.19 -35.89
C ASP A 153 23.68 19.05 -35.03
N PRO A 154 22.85 19.30 -34.04
CA PRO A 154 22.20 20.56 -33.60
C PRO A 154 23.03 21.43 -32.63
N GLY A 155 24.31 21.14 -32.36
CA GLY A 155 25.20 21.93 -31.52
C GLY A 155 24.83 22.00 -30.05
N LYS A 156 23.91 21.16 -29.58
CA LYS A 156 23.40 21.12 -28.22
C LYS A 156 23.09 19.69 -27.77
N VAL A 157 23.06 19.49 -26.45
CA VAL A 157 22.55 18.24 -25.86
C VAL A 157 21.02 18.35 -25.72
N PHE A 158 20.31 17.35 -26.23
CA PHE A 158 18.84 17.35 -26.17
C PHE A 158 18.33 17.26 -24.71
N LYS A 159 17.21 17.94 -24.46
CA LYS A 159 16.52 17.85 -23.16
C LYS A 159 16.12 16.41 -22.85
N GLY A 160 16.28 15.99 -21.59
CA GLY A 160 15.95 14.63 -21.17
C GLY A 160 17.03 13.57 -21.43
N ARG A 161 18.20 13.95 -22.02
CA ARG A 161 19.35 13.05 -22.15
C ARG A 161 19.71 12.43 -20.79
N LYS A 162 19.81 11.11 -20.74
CA LYS A 162 20.14 10.37 -19.53
C LYS A 162 21.63 10.53 -19.20
N MET A 163 21.92 11.19 -18.07
CA MET A 163 23.25 11.46 -17.57
C MET A 163 23.39 11.08 -16.11
N ALA A 164 24.62 10.95 -15.63
CA ALA A 164 24.92 10.78 -14.21
C ALA A 164 24.27 11.92 -13.37
N GLY A 165 24.02 11.66 -12.11
CA GLY A 165 23.43 12.65 -11.21
C GLY A 165 22.77 12.01 -10.00
N HIS A 166 22.07 12.83 -9.21
CA HIS A 166 21.41 12.40 -7.98
C HIS A 166 20.36 11.32 -8.25
N MET A 167 20.45 10.20 -7.52
CA MET A 167 19.52 9.07 -7.58
C MET A 167 18.84 8.86 -6.22
N GLY A 168 17.55 8.52 -6.27
CA GLY A 168 16.76 8.35 -5.06
C GLY A 168 16.35 9.67 -4.44
N ASP A 169 15.92 9.63 -3.16
CA ASP A 169 15.47 10.78 -2.36
C ASP A 169 14.35 11.59 -3.06
N LYS A 170 13.54 10.91 -3.87
CA LYS A 170 12.43 11.47 -4.63
C LYS A 170 11.11 10.88 -4.14
N ILE A 171 10.06 11.69 -4.18
CA ILE A 171 8.70 11.22 -3.91
C ILE A 171 8.29 10.25 -5.02
N ARG A 172 7.83 9.07 -4.61
CA ARG A 172 7.33 8.02 -5.49
C ARG A 172 6.00 7.50 -4.97
N THR A 173 5.09 7.23 -5.88
CA THR A 173 3.79 6.65 -5.57
C THR A 173 3.74 5.23 -6.13
N MET A 174 3.40 4.28 -5.25
CA MET A 174 3.05 2.92 -5.62
C MET A 174 1.53 2.85 -5.70
N LEU A 175 1.03 2.53 -6.88
CA LEU A 175 -0.40 2.47 -7.14
C LEU A 175 -0.95 1.08 -6.84
N ASN A 176 -2.19 1.04 -6.38
CA ASN A 176 -2.99 -0.17 -6.29
C ASN A 176 -2.37 -1.28 -5.42
N LEU A 177 -1.82 -0.94 -4.27
CA LEU A 177 -1.36 -1.94 -3.30
C LEU A 177 -2.55 -2.57 -2.57
N GLU A 178 -2.56 -3.89 -2.51
CA GLU A 178 -3.60 -4.68 -1.86
C GLU A 178 -3.43 -4.62 -0.33
N ILE A 179 -4.53 -4.36 0.39
CA ILE A 179 -4.57 -4.44 1.85
C ILE A 179 -4.78 -5.91 2.22
N ILE A 180 -3.83 -6.49 2.96
CA ILE A 180 -3.89 -7.87 3.43
C ILE A 180 -4.60 -7.95 4.78
N LYS A 181 -4.27 -7.05 5.70
CA LYS A 181 -4.81 -7.04 7.05
C LYS A 181 -4.79 -5.62 7.60
N SER A 182 -5.77 -5.26 8.39
CA SER A 182 -5.81 -4.04 9.18
C SER A 182 -6.04 -4.41 10.66
N ASP A 183 -5.20 -3.90 11.54
CA ASP A 183 -5.33 -4.06 12.99
C ASP A 183 -5.72 -2.69 13.57
N LEU A 184 -6.97 -2.57 13.95
CA LEU A 184 -7.53 -1.33 14.48
C LEU A 184 -7.03 -1.02 15.90
N ASN A 185 -6.68 -2.06 16.69
CA ASN A 185 -6.23 -1.87 18.07
C ASN A 185 -4.85 -1.23 18.13
N ASN A 186 -3.96 -1.65 17.22
CA ASN A 186 -2.58 -1.17 17.18
C ASN A 186 -2.34 -0.10 16.09
N ASP A 187 -3.39 0.34 15.39
CA ASP A 187 -3.33 1.26 14.24
C ASP A 187 -2.35 0.79 13.14
N LEU A 188 -2.30 -0.54 12.87
CA LEU A 188 -1.41 -1.14 11.88
C LEU A 188 -2.16 -1.53 10.60
N ILE A 189 -1.53 -1.25 9.47
CA ILE A 189 -2.00 -1.73 8.17
C ILE A 189 -0.90 -2.55 7.48
N TYR A 190 -1.28 -3.68 6.93
CA TYR A 190 -0.40 -4.62 6.23
C TYR A 190 -0.69 -4.54 4.73
N LEU A 191 0.26 -4.03 3.98
CA LEU A 191 0.13 -3.85 2.53
C LEU A 191 1.01 -4.86 1.79
N LYS A 192 0.47 -5.45 0.75
CA LYS A 192 1.18 -6.40 -0.09
C LYS A 192 2.32 -5.75 -0.84
N GLY A 193 3.52 -6.32 -0.71
CA GLY A 193 4.69 -5.91 -1.46
C GLY A 193 5.52 -4.82 -0.78
N SER A 194 6.41 -4.20 -1.55
CA SER A 194 7.35 -3.20 -1.07
C SER A 194 6.81 -1.78 -1.21
N ILE A 195 7.20 -0.92 -0.28
CA ILE A 195 6.87 0.51 -0.27
C ILE A 195 8.17 1.31 -0.28
N PRO A 196 8.26 2.42 -1.04
CA PRO A 196 9.44 3.27 -1.06
C PRO A 196 9.81 3.79 0.35
N GLY A 197 11.08 4.04 0.55
CA GLY A 197 11.63 4.60 1.78
C GLY A 197 12.20 3.57 2.75
N SER A 198 12.99 4.05 3.70
CA SER A 198 13.61 3.28 4.79
C SER A 198 12.60 3.01 5.92
N LYS A 199 13.04 2.32 6.96
CA LYS A 199 12.29 2.24 8.22
C LYS A 199 12.06 3.65 8.78
N ASN A 200 10.95 3.86 9.45
CA ASN A 200 10.52 5.13 10.04
C ASN A 200 10.29 6.27 9.03
N THR A 201 10.24 5.96 7.72
CA THR A 201 9.88 6.95 6.70
C THR A 201 8.38 7.24 6.74
N LEU A 202 8.04 8.51 6.53
CA LEU A 202 6.67 8.98 6.42
C LEU A 202 6.03 8.46 5.13
N VAL A 203 4.83 7.94 5.25
CA VAL A 203 4.06 7.34 4.17
C VAL A 203 2.67 7.96 4.12
N PHE A 204 2.26 8.38 2.94
CA PHE A 204 0.92 8.89 2.68
C PHE A 204 0.10 7.80 1.99
N LEU A 205 -1.04 7.44 2.59
CA LEU A 205 -1.98 6.48 2.05
C LEU A 205 -3.23 7.19 1.59
N LYS A 206 -3.77 6.78 0.47
CA LYS A 206 -5.09 7.20 -0.01
C LYS A 206 -5.75 6.05 -0.75
N ASN A 207 -7.06 6.11 -0.90
CA ASN A 207 -7.79 5.13 -1.69
C ASN A 207 -7.25 5.09 -3.12
N SER A 208 -7.21 3.91 -3.70
CA SER A 208 -6.81 3.73 -5.10
C SER A 208 -7.74 4.52 -6.03
N VAL A 209 -7.14 5.32 -6.91
CA VAL A 209 -7.88 6.08 -7.93
C VAL A 209 -8.37 5.16 -9.04
N LYS A 210 -7.59 4.13 -9.37
CA LYS A 210 -7.96 3.16 -10.42
C LYS A 210 -8.85 2.07 -9.86
N LYS A 211 -10.00 1.85 -10.49
CA LYS A 211 -10.86 0.70 -10.20
C LYS A 211 -10.21 -0.57 -10.73
N ILE A 212 -9.99 -1.54 -9.87
CA ILE A 212 -9.38 -2.82 -10.21
C ILE A 212 -10.39 -3.94 -9.98
N ASN A 213 -10.67 -4.71 -11.02
CA ASN A 213 -11.56 -5.87 -10.96
C ASN A 213 -10.81 -7.18 -10.62
N LYS A 214 -9.61 -7.08 -10.00
CA LYS A 214 -8.87 -8.27 -9.57
C LYS A 214 -9.36 -8.74 -8.21
N LYS A 215 -9.60 -10.06 -8.10
CA LYS A 215 -9.85 -10.70 -6.80
C LYS A 215 -8.63 -10.56 -5.91
N THR A 216 -8.84 -10.11 -4.68
CA THR A 216 -7.79 -10.00 -3.67
C THR A 216 -7.33 -11.39 -3.22
N ILE A 217 -6.15 -11.47 -2.61
CA ILE A 217 -5.66 -12.73 -2.03
C ILE A 217 -6.62 -13.25 -0.96
N LEU A 218 -7.17 -12.36 -0.16
CA LEU A 218 -8.17 -12.70 0.85
C LEU A 218 -9.43 -13.32 0.23
N GLU A 219 -9.91 -12.79 -0.88
CA GLU A 219 -11.05 -13.36 -1.61
C GLU A 219 -10.72 -14.72 -2.20
N LYS A 220 -9.51 -14.90 -2.75
CA LYS A 220 -9.04 -16.19 -3.26
C LYS A 220 -8.95 -17.23 -2.15
N ASN A 221 -8.40 -16.88 -1.00
CA ASN A 221 -8.35 -17.77 0.16
C ASN A 221 -9.74 -18.21 0.61
N LYS A 222 -10.67 -17.26 0.75
CA LYS A 222 -12.06 -17.59 1.10
C LYS A 222 -12.75 -18.53 0.11
N ILE A 223 -12.40 -18.42 -1.17
CA ILE A 223 -12.95 -19.31 -2.21
C ILE A 223 -12.41 -20.74 -2.03
N VAL A 224 -11.10 -20.89 -1.81
CA VAL A 224 -10.47 -22.19 -1.61
C VAL A 224 -10.96 -22.84 -0.32
N GLU A 225 -10.98 -22.12 0.81
CA GLU A 225 -11.54 -22.62 2.07
C GLU A 225 -13.00 -23.12 1.93
N LYS A 226 -13.80 -22.43 1.11
CA LYS A 226 -15.16 -22.87 0.83
C LYS A 226 -15.20 -24.15 -0.03
N GLN A 227 -14.26 -24.31 -0.95
CA GLN A 227 -14.14 -25.52 -1.77
C GLN A 227 -13.69 -26.71 -0.95
N ASP A 228 -12.68 -26.52 -0.09
CA ASP A 228 -12.15 -27.56 0.80
C ASP A 228 -13.22 -28.04 1.78
N LYS A 229 -13.93 -27.12 2.45
CA LYS A 229 -15.07 -27.48 3.32
C LYS A 229 -16.22 -28.18 2.59
N LYS A 230 -16.41 -27.92 1.31
CA LYS A 230 -17.41 -28.62 0.49
C LYS A 230 -16.95 -30.03 0.14
N GLN A 231 -15.66 -30.20 -0.15
CA GLN A 231 -15.08 -31.53 -0.41
C GLN A 231 -15.07 -32.40 0.84
N GLU A 232 -14.68 -31.86 2.00
CA GLU A 232 -14.75 -32.56 3.28
C GLU A 232 -16.17 -33.03 3.61
N LYS A 233 -17.18 -32.17 3.42
CA LYS A 233 -18.58 -32.57 3.62
C LYS A 233 -19.01 -33.65 2.67
N MET A 234 -18.54 -33.64 1.42
CA MET A 234 -18.87 -34.67 0.43
C MET A 234 -18.16 -35.98 0.74
N SER A 235 -16.92 -36.00 1.25
CA SER A 235 -16.21 -37.21 1.67
C SER A 235 -16.89 -37.87 2.88
N VAL A 236 -17.20 -37.09 3.91
CA VAL A 236 -17.92 -37.55 5.11
C VAL A 236 -19.32 -38.13 4.77
N THR A 237 -19.98 -37.52 3.78
CA THR A 237 -21.27 -38.02 3.33
C THR A 237 -21.13 -39.35 2.55
N LYS A 238 -20.09 -39.50 1.74
CA LYS A 238 -19.77 -40.73 1.03
C LYS A 238 -19.43 -41.88 1.98
N GLU A 239 -18.59 -41.61 3.00
CA GLU A 239 -18.26 -42.62 4.04
C GLU A 239 -19.47 -43.06 4.84
N LYS A 240 -20.39 -42.15 5.20
CA LYS A 240 -21.66 -42.52 5.85
C LYS A 240 -22.62 -43.34 4.96
N ILE A 241 -22.54 -43.13 3.65
CA ILE A 241 -23.35 -43.92 2.70
C ILE A 241 -22.72 -45.31 2.53
N THR A 242 -21.40 -45.44 2.40
CA THR A 242 -20.71 -46.74 2.31
C THR A 242 -20.92 -47.59 3.55
N THR A 243 -20.75 -47.03 4.73
CA THR A 243 -20.99 -47.75 6.01
C THR A 243 -22.46 -48.20 6.14
N LYS A 244 -23.43 -47.38 5.73
CA LYS A 244 -24.86 -47.79 5.72
C LYS A 244 -25.15 -48.88 4.70
N VAL A 245 -24.49 -48.91 3.55
CA VAL A 245 -24.64 -49.95 2.54
C VAL A 245 -24.01 -51.25 3.00
N GLU A 246 -22.87 -51.23 3.67
CA GLU A 246 -22.21 -52.39 4.25
C GLU A 246 -23.06 -53.00 5.37
N GLN A 247 -23.57 -52.21 6.29
CA GLN A 247 -24.49 -52.68 7.34
C GLN A 247 -25.74 -53.32 6.78
N LYS A 248 -26.35 -52.77 5.76
CA LYS A 248 -27.51 -53.38 5.09
C LYS A 248 -27.16 -54.69 4.39
N LYS A 249 -25.98 -54.83 3.79
CA LYS A 249 -25.50 -56.06 3.20
C LYS A 249 -25.33 -57.16 4.25
N GLU A 250 -24.72 -56.84 5.41
CA GLU A 250 -24.58 -57.80 6.52
C GLU A 250 -25.94 -58.24 7.10
N GLU A 251 -26.89 -57.31 7.24
CA GLU A 251 -28.25 -57.66 7.67
C GLU A 251 -28.97 -58.59 6.69
N ILE A 252 -28.78 -58.42 5.40
CA ILE A 252 -29.36 -59.29 4.37
C ILE A 252 -28.71 -60.68 4.41
N ILE A 253 -27.39 -60.77 4.57
CA ILE A 253 -26.66 -62.04 4.68
C ILE A 253 -27.13 -62.82 5.91
N LYS A 254 -27.21 -62.15 7.09
CA LYS A 254 -27.73 -62.77 8.33
C LYS A 254 -29.19 -63.21 8.23
N LYS A 255 -30.01 -62.57 7.39
CA LYS A 255 -31.40 -62.97 7.15
C LYS A 255 -31.53 -64.19 6.16
N VAL A 256 -30.57 -64.33 5.25
CA VAL A 256 -30.51 -65.48 4.36
C VAL A 256 -30.01 -66.72 5.09
N GLU A 257 -28.95 -66.57 5.93
CA GLU A 257 -28.43 -67.69 6.76
C GLU A 257 -29.42 -68.22 7.81
N LYS A 258 -30.41 -67.44 8.23
CA LYS A 258 -31.50 -67.93 9.13
C LYS A 258 -32.67 -68.60 8.42
N LYS A 259 -32.67 -68.61 7.10
CA LYS A 259 -33.76 -69.25 6.32
C LYS A 259 -33.34 -70.56 5.63
N VAL A 260 -32.11 -70.98 5.76
CA VAL A 260 -31.56 -72.27 5.44
C VAL A 260 -31.47 -73.11 6.72
#